data_2f52cf56a0d40d36079e18fe2ee9730f
#
_entry.id   2f52cf56a0d40d36079e18fe2ee9730f
#
_cell.length_a   1.000
_cell.length_b   1.000
_cell.length_c   1.000
_cell.angle_alpha   90.00
_cell.angle_beta   90.00
_cell.angle_gamma   90.00
#
_symmetry.space_group_name_H-M   'P 1'
#
loop_
_entity.id
_entity.type
_entity.pdbx_description
1 polymer ?
#
loop_
_entity_poly.entity_id
_entity_poly.type
_entity_poly.pdbx_seq_one_letter_code
_entity_poly.pdbx_strand_id
1 'polypeptide(L)'
;MGGNLTAVFCDTGWEHPDTYKHVNDVCLQMGVRLITLKSKYDFVSLAVHKKRFPSTNARFCTSELKMKPMIDYVLSLKESCIIIQGIRAGESTARAAMEEECMYFKSYFQPNKKGRTENYRSKDVKEWCSQYDASVLRPIFKWSAQQVIDCILDAGQKPNPLYYRGFSRVGCFPCIMCRHKEIELIAKNRTEMKKILIICVLFALIAGCASPRNSVENHPAKNSPQPDALPDNKENRFTKQFQQADSAFNKQYGKEEGYGKLL
;
A
#
# COMPACT_ATOMS: atom_id res chain seq x y z
N MET A 1 21.10 6.33 -21.27
CA MET A 1 20.07 5.36 -21.71
C MET A 1 18.81 5.63 -20.90
N GLY A 2 17.85 6.36 -21.45
CA GLY A 2 16.56 6.62 -20.80
C GLY A 2 15.65 5.40 -20.99
N GLY A 3 15.66 4.46 -20.04
CA GLY A 3 14.68 3.40 -20.04
C GLY A 3 13.27 3.97 -19.86
N ASN A 4 12.27 3.42 -20.55
CA ASN A 4 10.87 3.82 -20.38
C ASN A 4 10.38 3.47 -18.97
N LEU A 5 10.47 4.43 -18.02
CA LEU A 5 9.92 4.27 -16.70
C LEU A 5 8.41 4.53 -16.75
N THR A 6 7.64 3.61 -16.21
CA THR A 6 6.18 3.73 -16.07
C THR A 6 5.79 3.47 -14.62
N ALA A 7 5.07 4.39 -14.01
CA ALA A 7 4.49 4.19 -12.69
C ALA A 7 3.17 3.42 -12.81
N VAL A 8 2.99 2.41 -11.96
CA VAL A 8 1.78 1.60 -11.93
C VAL A 8 1.11 1.72 -10.56
N PHE A 9 -0.13 2.16 -10.55
CA PHE A 9 -0.94 2.32 -9.35
C PHE A 9 -2.15 1.38 -9.38
N CYS A 10 -2.26 0.50 -8.39
CA CYS A 10 -3.44 -0.36 -8.22
C CYS A 10 -4.49 0.39 -7.39
N ASP A 11 -5.49 0.95 -8.06
CA ASP A 11 -6.61 1.65 -7.46
C ASP A 11 -7.59 0.65 -6.84
N THR A 12 -7.73 0.70 -5.52
CA THR A 12 -8.67 -0.15 -4.79
C THR A 12 -10.04 0.51 -4.55
N GLY A 13 -10.19 1.78 -4.94
CA GLY A 13 -11.36 2.60 -4.61
C GLY A 13 -11.44 2.92 -3.11
N TRP A 14 -10.33 2.70 -2.37
CA TRP A 14 -10.30 2.81 -0.91
C TRP A 14 -9.04 3.53 -0.38
N GLU A 15 -8.41 4.33 -1.19
CA GLU A 15 -7.31 5.19 -0.79
C GLU A 15 -7.84 6.55 -0.30
N HIS A 16 -7.01 7.27 0.47
CA HIS A 16 -7.32 8.66 0.86
C HIS A 16 -7.29 9.59 -0.37
N PRO A 17 -8.17 10.61 -0.46
CA PRO A 17 -8.15 11.57 -1.58
C PRO A 17 -6.77 12.19 -1.82
N ASP A 18 -6.05 12.58 -0.75
CA ASP A 18 -4.71 13.12 -0.86
C ASP A 18 -3.70 12.13 -1.47
N THR A 19 -3.93 10.81 -1.33
CA THR A 19 -3.07 9.79 -1.95
C THR A 19 -3.27 9.77 -3.45
N TYR A 20 -4.50 9.85 -3.94
CA TYR A 20 -4.77 9.94 -5.37
C TYR A 20 -4.12 11.17 -5.99
N LYS A 21 -4.31 12.34 -5.34
CA LYS A 21 -3.71 13.58 -5.79
C LYS A 21 -2.18 13.48 -5.80
N HIS A 22 -1.59 13.02 -4.69
CA HIS A 22 -0.15 12.90 -4.54
C HIS A 22 0.49 12.00 -5.60
N VAL A 23 -0.10 10.84 -5.90
CA VAL A 23 0.41 9.93 -6.94
C VAL A 23 0.42 10.62 -8.31
N ASN A 24 -0.64 11.35 -8.67
CA ASN A 24 -0.69 12.10 -9.91
C ASN A 24 0.35 13.23 -9.95
N ASP A 25 0.43 14.03 -8.87
CA ASP A 25 1.34 15.16 -8.77
C ASP A 25 2.81 14.72 -8.92
N VAL A 26 3.21 13.66 -8.22
CA VAL A 26 4.59 13.12 -8.30
C VAL A 26 4.90 12.60 -9.70
N CYS A 27 4.00 11.84 -10.31
CA CYS A 27 4.22 11.32 -11.67
C CYS A 27 4.33 12.46 -12.69
N LEU A 28 3.50 13.49 -12.56
CA LEU A 28 3.53 14.67 -13.41
C LEU A 28 4.85 15.44 -13.24
N GLN A 29 5.28 15.71 -12.01
CA GLN A 29 6.53 16.42 -11.71
C GLN A 29 7.77 15.68 -12.21
N MET A 30 7.76 14.35 -12.12
CA MET A 30 8.85 13.51 -12.59
C MET A 30 8.80 13.21 -14.10
N GLY A 31 7.77 13.66 -14.82
CA GLY A 31 7.57 13.33 -16.23
C GLY A 31 7.36 11.82 -16.48
N VAL A 32 6.86 11.07 -15.48
CA VAL A 32 6.67 9.63 -15.55
C VAL A 32 5.22 9.31 -15.90
N ARG A 33 5.01 8.46 -16.88
CA ARG A 33 3.69 7.99 -17.27
C ARG A 33 3.06 7.20 -16.11
N LEU A 34 1.83 7.55 -15.70
CA LEU A 34 1.05 6.82 -14.71
C LEU A 34 0.03 5.90 -15.39
N ILE A 35 0.04 4.62 -15.01
CA ILE A 35 -1.00 3.65 -15.37
C ILE A 35 -1.75 3.28 -14.11
N THR A 36 -3.07 3.51 -14.10
CA THR A 36 -3.94 3.13 -13.00
C THR A 36 -4.66 1.83 -13.33
N LEU A 37 -4.37 0.79 -12.56
CA LEU A 37 -4.99 -0.52 -12.70
C LEU A 37 -6.19 -0.61 -11.77
N LYS A 38 -7.32 -1.09 -12.30
CA LYS A 38 -8.54 -1.35 -11.54
C LYS A 38 -8.92 -2.81 -11.63
N SER A 39 -9.35 -3.38 -10.51
CA SER A 39 -9.99 -4.68 -10.47
C SER A 39 -11.46 -4.56 -10.94
N LYS A 40 -12.10 -5.71 -11.19
CA LYS A 40 -13.56 -5.78 -11.39
C LYS A 40 -14.35 -5.18 -10.23
N TYR A 41 -13.81 -5.25 -9.02
CA TYR A 41 -14.41 -4.72 -7.81
C TYR A 41 -13.53 -3.63 -7.21
N ASP A 42 -14.14 -2.66 -6.54
CA ASP A 42 -13.48 -1.84 -5.53
C ASP A 42 -13.48 -2.56 -4.17
N PHE A 43 -12.90 -1.95 -3.15
CA PHE A 43 -12.77 -2.57 -1.84
C PHE A 43 -14.13 -2.91 -1.20
N VAL A 44 -15.13 -2.01 -1.30
CA VAL A 44 -16.44 -2.18 -0.68
C VAL A 44 -17.24 -3.25 -1.42
N SER A 45 -17.35 -3.15 -2.73
CA SER A 45 -18.08 -4.12 -3.56
C SER A 45 -17.46 -5.51 -3.49
N LEU A 46 -16.12 -5.61 -3.32
CA LEU A 46 -15.44 -6.87 -3.08
C LEU A 46 -15.84 -7.48 -1.74
N ALA A 47 -15.89 -6.69 -0.66
CA ALA A 47 -16.29 -7.18 0.66
C ALA A 47 -17.74 -7.68 0.65
N VAL A 48 -18.64 -6.97 -0.02
CA VAL A 48 -20.04 -7.38 -0.23
C VAL A 48 -20.12 -8.67 -1.02
N HIS A 49 -19.39 -8.77 -2.15
CA HIS A 49 -19.34 -9.98 -2.99
C HIS A 49 -18.84 -11.21 -2.22
N LYS A 50 -17.80 -11.04 -1.40
CA LYS A 50 -17.24 -12.11 -0.56
C LYS A 50 -18.09 -12.38 0.68
N LYS A 51 -19.13 -11.57 0.96
CA LYS A 51 -19.98 -11.62 2.17
C LYS A 51 -19.17 -11.62 3.47
N ARG A 52 -18.03 -10.94 3.46
CA ARG A 52 -17.15 -10.80 4.62
C ARG A 52 -16.13 -9.70 4.41
N PHE A 53 -15.63 -9.12 5.49
CA PHE A 53 -14.52 -8.19 5.47
C PHE A 53 -13.18 -8.91 5.41
N PRO A 54 -12.15 -8.33 4.74
CA PRO A 54 -10.80 -8.90 4.78
C PRO A 54 -10.25 -8.87 6.21
N SER A 55 -9.41 -9.84 6.53
CA SER A 55 -8.72 -9.92 7.83
C SER A 55 -7.22 -10.15 7.64
N THR A 56 -6.47 -10.11 8.74
CA THR A 56 -5.03 -10.39 8.73
C THR A 56 -4.69 -11.76 8.14
N ASN A 57 -5.56 -12.75 8.41
CA ASN A 57 -5.39 -14.13 7.92
C ASN A 57 -6.00 -14.37 6.54
N ALA A 58 -6.92 -13.51 6.10
CA ALA A 58 -7.64 -13.65 4.83
C ALA A 58 -7.60 -12.33 4.05
N ARG A 59 -6.43 -12.01 3.52
CA ARG A 59 -6.12 -10.77 2.80
C ARG A 59 -6.55 -10.81 1.33
N PHE A 60 -7.78 -11.27 1.06
CA PHE A 60 -8.29 -11.34 -0.31
C PHE A 60 -8.34 -9.96 -0.99
N CYS A 61 -8.42 -8.86 -0.24
CA CYS A 61 -8.29 -7.51 -0.80
C CYS A 61 -6.94 -7.28 -1.51
N THR A 62 -5.83 -7.82 -0.98
CA THR A 62 -4.52 -7.73 -1.64
C THR A 62 -4.49 -8.55 -2.92
N SER A 63 -4.99 -9.80 -2.86
CA SER A 63 -5.00 -10.68 -4.02
C SER A 63 -5.89 -10.14 -5.15
N GLU A 64 -7.13 -9.78 -4.83
CA GLU A 64 -8.12 -9.40 -5.86
C GLU A 64 -7.90 -7.99 -6.40
N LEU A 65 -7.51 -7.02 -5.55
CA LEU A 65 -7.45 -5.61 -5.94
C LEU A 65 -6.05 -5.13 -6.38
N LYS A 66 -5.00 -5.91 -6.05
CA LYS A 66 -3.61 -5.49 -6.36
C LYS A 66 -2.86 -6.56 -7.13
N MET A 67 -2.81 -7.80 -6.63
CA MET A 67 -1.98 -8.83 -7.26
C MET A 67 -2.53 -9.22 -8.64
N LYS A 68 -3.82 -9.56 -8.74
CA LYS A 68 -4.43 -9.98 -10.01
C LYS A 68 -4.35 -8.90 -11.10
N PRO A 69 -4.76 -7.63 -10.84
CA PRO A 69 -4.60 -6.58 -11.84
C PRO A 69 -3.14 -6.37 -12.28
N MET A 70 -2.19 -6.50 -11.36
CA MET A 70 -0.78 -6.37 -11.72
C MET A 70 -0.28 -7.56 -12.55
N ILE A 71 -0.71 -8.79 -12.24
CA ILE A 71 -0.42 -9.97 -13.04
C ILE A 71 -0.98 -9.80 -14.46
N ASP A 72 -2.25 -9.39 -14.58
CA ASP A 72 -2.90 -9.16 -15.87
C ASP A 72 -2.16 -8.09 -16.69
N TYR A 73 -1.72 -7.03 -16.03
CA TYR A 73 -0.94 -5.98 -16.68
C TYR A 73 0.41 -6.51 -17.19
N VAL A 74 1.17 -7.22 -16.36
CA VAL A 74 2.46 -7.80 -16.78
C VAL A 74 2.28 -8.78 -17.94
N LEU A 75 1.26 -9.63 -17.89
CA LEU A 75 0.94 -10.55 -19.00
C LEU A 75 0.53 -9.84 -20.28
N SER A 76 0.06 -8.60 -20.21
CA SER A 76 -0.26 -7.79 -21.39
C SER A 76 0.97 -7.18 -22.06
N LEU A 77 2.10 -7.11 -21.35
CA LEU A 77 3.38 -6.68 -21.91
C LEU A 77 3.95 -7.80 -22.77
N LYS A 78 4.40 -7.45 -23.98
CA LYS A 78 5.06 -8.39 -24.90
C LYS A 78 6.57 -8.14 -24.89
N GLU A 79 7.12 -7.96 -23.69
CA GLU A 79 8.55 -7.66 -23.47
C GLU A 79 8.94 -8.01 -22.04
N SER A 80 10.23 -8.27 -21.82
CA SER A 80 10.77 -8.45 -20.48
C SER A 80 10.76 -7.13 -19.71
N CYS A 81 10.50 -7.19 -18.39
CA CYS A 81 10.38 -5.99 -17.59
C CYS A 81 11.03 -6.11 -16.21
N ILE A 82 11.41 -4.97 -15.63
CA ILE A 82 11.86 -4.86 -14.25
C ILE A 82 10.79 -4.12 -13.45
N ILE A 83 10.29 -4.76 -12.39
CA ILE A 83 9.27 -4.23 -11.50
C ILE A 83 9.97 -3.66 -10.27
N ILE A 84 10.02 -2.34 -10.16
CA ILE A 84 10.61 -1.66 -9.00
C ILE A 84 9.56 -1.54 -7.90
N GLN A 85 9.88 -2.02 -6.69
CA GLN A 85 8.98 -1.99 -5.54
C GLN A 85 9.61 -1.22 -4.38
N GLY A 86 8.91 -0.20 -3.87
CA GLY A 86 9.30 0.57 -2.70
C GLY A 86 9.03 -0.15 -1.38
N ILE A 87 9.42 -1.43 -1.26
CA ILE A 87 9.22 -2.25 -0.06
C ILE A 87 10.48 -2.19 0.81
N ARG A 88 10.29 -2.03 2.13
CA ARG A 88 11.38 -2.05 3.12
C ARG A 88 11.23 -3.23 4.08
N ALA A 89 12.34 -3.87 4.43
CA ALA A 89 12.38 -5.00 5.37
C ALA A 89 11.81 -4.63 6.74
N GLY A 90 12.08 -3.42 7.25
CA GLY A 90 11.61 -2.94 8.55
C GLY A 90 10.11 -2.68 8.67
N GLU A 91 9.32 -2.87 7.61
CA GLU A 91 7.87 -2.61 7.66
C GLU A 91 7.05 -3.75 8.28
N SER A 92 7.54 -4.99 8.21
CA SER A 92 6.92 -6.16 8.85
C SER A 92 7.81 -7.39 8.74
N THR A 93 7.63 -8.37 9.63
CA THR A 93 8.32 -9.67 9.59
C THR A 93 8.14 -10.38 8.23
N ALA A 94 6.96 -10.30 7.64
CA ALA A 94 6.70 -10.90 6.33
C ALA A 94 7.51 -10.21 5.21
N ARG A 95 7.73 -8.88 5.31
CA ARG A 95 8.56 -8.13 4.36
C ARG A 95 10.04 -8.37 4.61
N ALA A 96 10.47 -8.48 5.84
CA ALA A 96 11.86 -8.82 6.19
C ALA A 96 12.30 -10.18 5.61
N ALA A 97 11.37 -11.11 5.42
CA ALA A 97 11.62 -12.41 4.82
C ALA A 97 11.61 -12.40 3.27
N MET A 98 11.41 -11.25 2.63
CA MET A 98 11.48 -11.12 1.18
C MET A 98 12.94 -11.00 0.73
N GLU A 99 13.19 -11.32 -0.54
CA GLU A 99 14.47 -11.10 -1.20
C GLU A 99 14.52 -9.65 -1.74
N GLU A 100 15.72 -9.08 -1.80
CA GLU A 100 15.96 -7.75 -2.37
C GLU A 100 15.71 -7.75 -3.88
N GLU A 101 16.03 -8.87 -4.52
CA GLU A 101 15.79 -9.14 -5.92
C GLU A 101 15.25 -10.55 -6.11
N CYS A 102 14.25 -10.72 -6.97
CA CYS A 102 13.68 -12.04 -7.28
C CYS A 102 12.90 -12.02 -8.61
N MET A 103 12.56 -13.18 -9.14
CA MET A 103 11.60 -13.29 -10.23
C MET A 103 10.19 -12.92 -9.77
N TYR A 104 9.47 -12.11 -10.55
CA TYR A 104 8.09 -11.71 -10.23
C TYR A 104 7.14 -12.91 -10.14
N PHE A 105 7.25 -13.84 -11.05
CA PHE A 105 6.42 -15.04 -11.11
C PHE A 105 7.00 -16.25 -10.35
N LYS A 106 7.99 -16.04 -9.45
CA LYS A 106 8.63 -17.11 -8.67
C LYS A 106 7.64 -18.08 -8.01
N SER A 107 6.53 -17.56 -7.45
CA SER A 107 5.51 -18.35 -6.77
C SER A 107 4.72 -19.31 -7.66
N TYR A 108 4.80 -19.17 -8.98
CA TYR A 108 4.19 -20.09 -9.94
C TYR A 108 5.04 -21.33 -10.23
N PHE A 109 6.34 -21.22 -9.99
CA PHE A 109 7.31 -22.30 -10.26
C PHE A 109 7.84 -22.93 -8.97
N GLN A 110 7.87 -22.19 -7.88
CA GLN A 110 8.37 -22.64 -6.59
C GLN A 110 7.23 -22.75 -5.58
N PRO A 111 6.97 -23.93 -5.03
CA PRO A 111 5.92 -24.09 -4.04
C PRO A 111 6.25 -23.36 -2.73
N ASN A 112 5.23 -22.86 -2.08
CA ASN A 112 5.33 -22.25 -0.76
C ASN A 112 5.57 -23.34 0.32
N LYS A 113 5.73 -22.92 1.59
CA LYS A 113 5.94 -23.82 2.74
C LYS A 113 4.85 -24.89 2.91
N LYS A 114 3.68 -24.74 2.26
CA LYS A 114 2.57 -25.70 2.27
C LYS A 114 2.52 -26.56 1.00
N GLY A 115 3.57 -26.55 0.18
CA GLY A 115 3.65 -27.31 -1.07
C GLY A 115 2.75 -26.78 -2.19
N ARG A 116 2.23 -25.55 -2.10
CA ARG A 116 1.30 -24.98 -3.08
C ARG A 116 1.99 -23.90 -3.91
N THR A 117 1.71 -23.89 -5.21
CA THR A 117 2.08 -22.81 -6.14
C THR A 117 0.88 -21.88 -6.37
N GLU A 118 1.15 -20.70 -6.89
CA GLU A 118 0.11 -19.76 -7.34
C GLU A 118 -0.59 -20.34 -8.58
N ASN A 119 -1.89 -20.12 -8.69
CA ASN A 119 -2.71 -20.74 -9.74
C ASN A 119 -3.47 -19.74 -10.64
N TYR A 120 -3.54 -18.47 -10.25
CA TYR A 120 -4.24 -17.45 -11.04
C TYR A 120 -3.61 -17.31 -12.42
N ARG A 121 -4.33 -17.64 -13.50
CA ARG A 121 -3.85 -17.64 -14.88
C ARG A 121 -2.52 -18.40 -15.08
N SER A 122 -2.35 -19.53 -14.36
CA SER A 122 -1.08 -20.26 -14.34
C SER A 122 -0.60 -20.70 -15.73
N LYS A 123 -1.52 -21.05 -16.62
CA LYS A 123 -1.18 -21.43 -18.01
C LYS A 123 -0.57 -20.21 -18.75
N ASP A 124 -1.26 -19.06 -18.70
CA ASP A 124 -0.84 -17.85 -19.38
C ASP A 124 0.51 -17.33 -18.83
N VAL A 125 0.70 -17.41 -17.49
CA VAL A 125 1.97 -17.05 -16.85
C VAL A 125 3.12 -17.91 -17.34
N LYS A 126 2.93 -19.23 -17.42
CA LYS A 126 3.98 -20.16 -17.88
C LYS A 126 4.29 -19.96 -19.37
N GLU A 127 3.28 -19.70 -20.18
CA GLU A 127 3.44 -19.39 -21.61
C GLU A 127 4.21 -18.05 -21.78
N TRP A 128 3.81 -17.01 -21.05
CA TRP A 128 4.50 -15.72 -21.08
C TRP A 128 5.98 -15.84 -20.63
N CYS A 129 6.23 -16.56 -19.54
CA CYS A 129 7.58 -16.81 -19.02
C CYS A 129 8.47 -17.69 -19.92
N SER A 130 7.90 -18.35 -20.94
CA SER A 130 8.71 -19.05 -21.93
C SER A 130 9.36 -18.11 -22.95
N GLN A 131 8.89 -16.86 -23.03
CA GLN A 131 9.34 -15.87 -24.01
C GLN A 131 9.95 -14.63 -23.35
N TYR A 132 9.51 -14.28 -22.14
CA TYR A 132 9.86 -13.03 -21.46
C TYR A 132 10.19 -13.28 -19.98
N ASP A 133 10.93 -12.33 -19.38
CA ASP A 133 11.28 -12.33 -17.97
C ASP A 133 10.69 -11.11 -17.26
N ALA A 134 10.21 -11.30 -16.03
CA ALA A 134 9.84 -10.23 -15.13
C ALA A 134 10.63 -10.35 -13.84
N SER A 135 11.52 -9.40 -13.59
CA SER A 135 12.32 -9.31 -12.37
C SER A 135 11.74 -8.27 -11.42
N VAL A 136 11.86 -8.52 -10.13
CA VAL A 136 11.51 -7.56 -9.07
C VAL A 136 12.78 -7.04 -8.44
N LEU A 137 12.87 -5.71 -8.32
CA LEU A 137 13.96 -5.03 -7.64
C LEU A 137 13.40 -4.15 -6.51
N ARG A 138 14.02 -4.19 -5.33
CA ARG A 138 13.66 -3.42 -4.13
C ARG A 138 14.82 -2.54 -3.67
N PRO A 139 15.07 -1.40 -4.33
CA PRO A 139 16.28 -0.59 -4.10
C PRO A 139 16.39 -0.06 -2.67
N ILE A 140 15.25 0.17 -2.01
CA ILE A 140 15.20 0.72 -0.64
C ILE A 140 14.93 -0.35 0.42
N PHE A 141 15.17 -1.63 0.10
CA PHE A 141 14.80 -2.76 0.95
C PHE A 141 15.40 -2.69 2.36
N LYS A 142 16.66 -2.28 2.47
CA LYS A 142 17.39 -2.15 3.74
C LYS A 142 17.29 -0.77 4.38
N TRP A 143 16.59 0.17 3.75
CA TRP A 143 16.51 1.55 4.23
C TRP A 143 15.57 1.68 5.43
N SER A 144 15.91 2.61 6.32
CA SER A 144 14.99 3.08 7.37
C SER A 144 13.91 3.98 6.77
N ALA A 145 12.82 4.20 7.53
CA ALA A 145 11.79 5.15 7.12
C ALA A 145 12.35 6.57 6.94
N GLN A 146 13.29 6.97 7.81
CA GLN A 146 13.92 8.28 7.75
C GLN A 146 14.73 8.46 6.47
N GLN A 147 15.57 7.48 6.13
CA GLN A 147 16.37 7.54 4.89
C GLN A 147 15.51 7.70 3.63
N VAL A 148 14.33 7.06 3.58
CA VAL A 148 13.39 7.23 2.45
C VAL A 148 12.86 8.66 2.40
N ILE A 149 12.46 9.21 3.54
CA ILE A 149 11.94 10.59 3.62
C ILE A 149 13.04 11.60 3.25
N ASP A 150 14.25 11.42 3.79
CA ASP A 150 15.37 12.30 3.49
C ASP A 150 15.69 12.28 1.97
N CYS A 151 15.73 11.11 1.36
CA CYS A 151 15.93 10.96 -0.08
C CYS A 151 14.82 11.65 -0.91
N ILE A 152 13.56 11.57 -0.49
CA ILE A 152 12.44 12.25 -1.17
C ILE A 152 12.64 13.77 -1.10
N LEU A 153 13.02 14.29 0.08
CA LEU A 153 13.23 15.72 0.29
C LEU A 153 14.47 16.23 -0.45
N ASP A 154 15.56 15.46 -0.43
CA ASP A 154 16.81 15.79 -1.16
C ASP A 154 16.58 15.81 -2.68
N ALA A 155 15.65 14.98 -3.19
CA ALA A 155 15.22 15.02 -4.57
C ALA A 155 14.26 16.19 -4.89
N GLY A 156 14.02 17.12 -3.96
CA GLY A 156 13.10 18.25 -4.13
C GLY A 156 11.63 17.84 -4.19
N GLN A 157 11.30 16.63 -3.77
CA GLN A 157 9.94 16.09 -3.76
C GLN A 157 9.30 16.18 -2.37
N LYS A 158 7.96 16.15 -2.31
CA LYS A 158 7.22 16.10 -1.05
C LYS A 158 6.74 14.67 -0.77
N PRO A 159 6.92 14.17 0.47
CA PRO A 159 6.24 12.94 0.89
C PRO A 159 4.73 13.11 0.89
N ASN A 160 4.01 11.97 0.87
CA ASN A 160 2.55 12.01 0.92
C ASN A 160 2.06 12.79 2.15
N PRO A 161 1.05 13.69 2.01
CA PRO A 161 0.53 14.53 3.09
C PRO A 161 0.09 13.77 4.35
N LEU A 162 -0.28 12.51 4.24
CA LEU A 162 -0.67 11.68 5.40
C LEU A 162 0.49 11.46 6.38
N TYR A 163 1.74 11.44 5.92
CA TYR A 163 2.90 11.37 6.82
C TYR A 163 2.99 12.58 7.74
N TYR A 164 2.67 13.77 7.24
CA TYR A 164 2.62 15.01 8.04
C TYR A 164 1.48 15.00 9.08
N ARG A 165 0.45 14.20 8.86
CA ARG A 165 -0.65 13.99 9.81
C ARG A 165 -0.37 12.88 10.83
N GLY A 166 0.85 12.32 10.85
CA GLY A 166 1.29 11.30 11.81
C GLY A 166 1.01 9.86 11.41
N PHE A 167 0.57 9.59 10.17
CA PHE A 167 0.44 8.23 9.67
C PHE A 167 1.82 7.63 9.40
N SER A 168 2.05 6.42 9.87
CA SER A 168 3.35 5.74 9.71
C SER A 168 3.52 5.09 8.34
N ARG A 169 2.43 4.94 7.60
CA ARG A 169 2.40 4.39 6.24
C ARG A 169 1.17 4.83 5.48
N VAL A 170 1.29 4.86 4.17
CA VAL A 170 0.23 5.25 3.24
C VAL A 170 -0.16 4.05 2.38
N GLY A 171 -1.46 3.90 2.14
CA GLY A 171 -2.05 2.84 1.33
C GLY A 171 -3.57 2.93 1.38
N CYS A 172 -4.27 1.80 1.38
CA CYS A 172 -5.72 1.78 1.60
C CYS A 172 -6.09 2.51 2.90
N PHE A 173 -7.19 3.25 2.91
CA PHE A 173 -7.54 4.14 4.02
C PHE A 173 -9.00 4.01 4.45
N PRO A 174 -9.24 3.42 5.66
CA PRO A 174 -8.29 2.72 6.53
C PRO A 174 -7.85 1.36 5.98
N CYS A 175 -6.60 0.99 6.27
CA CYS A 175 -6.12 -0.36 5.96
C CYS A 175 -6.53 -1.33 7.07
N ILE A 176 -6.87 -2.57 6.72
CA ILE A 176 -7.13 -3.64 7.70
C ILE A 176 -5.90 -3.96 8.59
N MET A 177 -4.73 -3.54 8.17
CA MET A 177 -3.46 -3.69 8.88
C MET A 177 -3.01 -2.39 9.55
N CYS A 178 -3.90 -1.38 9.71
CA CYS A 178 -3.56 -0.14 10.39
C CYS A 178 -3.31 -0.39 11.89
N ARG A 179 -2.46 0.45 12.49
CA ARG A 179 -2.15 0.40 13.92
C ARG A 179 -3.21 1.16 14.72
N HIS A 180 -3.34 0.90 16.02
CA HIS A 180 -4.27 1.62 16.89
C HIS A 180 -4.12 3.14 16.80
N LYS A 181 -2.89 3.65 16.81
CA LYS A 181 -2.61 5.09 16.65
C LYS A 181 -3.18 5.66 15.33
N GLU A 182 -3.12 4.90 14.24
CA GLU A 182 -3.71 5.32 12.96
C GLU A 182 -5.24 5.34 13.00
N ILE A 183 -5.85 4.38 13.71
CA ILE A 183 -7.30 4.36 13.95
C ILE A 183 -7.73 5.58 14.79
N GLU A 184 -6.97 5.94 15.82
CA GLU A 184 -7.21 7.14 16.63
C GLU A 184 -7.12 8.43 15.81
N LEU A 185 -6.10 8.54 14.92
CA LEU A 185 -5.96 9.68 14.03
C LEU A 185 -7.16 9.81 13.07
N ILE A 186 -7.64 8.69 12.55
CA ILE A 186 -8.83 8.66 11.70
C ILE A 186 -10.07 9.06 12.52
N ALA A 187 -10.22 8.53 13.74
CA ALA A 187 -11.35 8.83 14.61
C ALA A 187 -11.43 10.30 15.04
N LYS A 188 -10.30 10.98 15.19
CA LYS A 188 -10.22 12.42 15.50
C LYS A 188 -10.67 13.30 14.32
N ASN A 189 -10.65 12.78 13.10
CA ASN A 189 -11.07 13.51 11.90
C ASN A 189 -12.52 13.15 11.56
N ARG A 190 -13.47 14.09 11.78
CA ARG A 190 -14.92 13.87 11.53
C ARG A 190 -15.25 13.46 10.10
N THR A 191 -14.51 13.93 9.13
CA THR A 191 -14.72 13.61 7.70
C THR A 191 -14.35 12.15 7.43
N GLU A 192 -13.31 11.65 8.06
CA GLU A 192 -12.85 10.27 7.91
C GLU A 192 -13.72 9.28 8.70
N MET A 193 -14.32 9.73 9.81
CA MET A 193 -15.26 8.92 10.61
C MET A 193 -16.46 8.44 9.79
N LYS A 194 -16.95 9.22 8.83
CA LYS A 194 -18.08 8.82 7.96
C LYS A 194 -17.79 7.54 7.19
N LYS A 195 -16.56 7.32 6.73
CA LYS A 195 -16.16 6.09 6.03
C LYS A 195 -16.22 4.88 6.95
N ILE A 196 -15.73 5.01 8.19
CA ILE A 196 -15.77 3.94 9.19
C ILE A 196 -17.22 3.59 9.53
N LEU A 197 -18.08 4.59 9.70
CA LEU A 197 -19.50 4.38 10.00
C LEU A 197 -20.21 3.61 8.89
N ILE A 198 -19.96 3.96 7.61
CA ILE A 198 -20.49 3.22 6.45
C ILE A 198 -20.04 1.76 6.48
N ILE A 199 -18.80 1.48 6.83
CA ILE A 199 -18.28 0.11 6.96
C ILE A 199 -19.04 -0.62 8.06
N CYS A 200 -19.19 -0.02 9.24
CA CYS A 200 -19.89 -0.63 10.36
C CYS A 200 -21.36 -0.93 10.03
N VAL A 201 -22.04 -0.02 9.32
CA VAL A 201 -23.43 -0.22 8.86
C VAL A 201 -23.51 -1.34 7.82
N LEU A 202 -22.62 -1.38 6.85
CA LEU A 202 -22.56 -2.47 5.87
C LEU A 202 -22.27 -3.82 6.55
N PHE A 203 -21.43 -3.84 7.58
CA PHE A 203 -21.20 -5.04 8.39
C PHE A 203 -22.43 -5.50 9.14
N ALA A 204 -23.15 -4.60 9.78
CA ALA A 204 -24.40 -4.91 10.49
C ALA A 204 -25.44 -5.51 9.54
N LEU A 205 -25.53 -4.99 8.32
CA LEU A 205 -26.44 -5.50 7.28
C LEU A 205 -26.02 -6.89 6.78
N ILE A 206 -24.74 -7.16 6.66
CA ILE A 206 -24.21 -8.47 6.24
C ILE A 206 -24.31 -9.50 7.38
N ALA A 207 -24.04 -9.09 8.63
CA ALA A 207 -24.10 -9.95 9.81
C ALA A 207 -25.53 -10.28 10.22
N GLY A 208 -26.50 -9.40 9.97
CA GLY A 208 -27.92 -9.63 10.24
C GLY A 208 -28.56 -10.77 9.46
N CYS A 209 -27.86 -11.31 8.45
CA CYS A 209 -28.31 -12.48 7.67
C CYS A 209 -27.61 -13.78 8.07
N ALA A 210 -26.76 -13.79 9.10
CA ALA A 210 -26.06 -14.98 9.58
C ALA A 210 -26.50 -15.30 11.01
N SER A 211 -27.18 -16.43 11.18
CA SER A 211 -27.54 -17.02 12.47
C SER A 211 -26.29 -17.26 13.33
N PRO A 212 -26.35 -17.08 14.67
CA PRO A 212 -25.15 -17.18 15.50
C PRO A 212 -24.72 -18.64 15.65
N ARG A 213 -23.55 -19.00 15.17
CA ARG A 213 -22.84 -20.20 15.63
C ARG A 213 -21.89 -19.83 16.74
N ASN A 214 -22.23 -20.29 17.95
CA ASN A 214 -21.36 -20.28 19.10
C ASN A 214 -20.09 -21.09 18.84
N SER A 215 -18.95 -20.48 19.09
CA SER A 215 -17.81 -21.03 19.83
C SER A 215 -16.66 -20.01 19.80
N VAL A 216 -16.46 -19.38 20.93
CA VAL A 216 -15.26 -18.60 21.23
C VAL A 216 -14.28 -19.55 21.89
N GLU A 217 -13.31 -20.04 21.18
CA GLU A 217 -12.10 -20.58 21.79
C GLU A 217 -11.05 -19.46 21.84
N ASN A 218 -10.75 -19.04 23.05
CA ASN A 218 -9.68 -18.11 23.38
C ASN A 218 -8.33 -18.83 23.22
N HIS A 219 -7.59 -18.50 22.16
CA HIS A 219 -6.16 -18.80 22.11
C HIS A 219 -5.36 -17.57 22.55
N PRO A 220 -4.40 -17.73 23.49
CA PRO A 220 -3.55 -16.63 23.93
C PRO A 220 -2.66 -16.15 22.76
N ALA A 221 -2.61 -14.84 22.59
CA ALA A 221 -1.76 -14.17 21.61
C ALA A 221 -0.28 -14.49 21.91
N LYS A 222 0.37 -15.24 21.03
CA LYS A 222 1.82 -15.36 21.02
C LYS A 222 2.41 -13.99 20.66
N ASN A 223 3.21 -13.45 21.58
CA ASN A 223 4.03 -12.26 21.38
C ASN A 223 4.95 -12.45 20.17
N SER A 224 4.59 -11.87 19.05
CA SER A 224 5.52 -11.65 17.94
C SER A 224 6.32 -10.38 18.26
N PRO A 225 7.64 -10.33 18.00
CA PRO A 225 8.42 -9.12 18.17
C PRO A 225 7.79 -7.99 17.36
N GLN A 226 7.52 -6.88 18.01
CA GLN A 226 7.03 -5.67 17.35
C GLN A 226 8.12 -5.18 16.38
N PRO A 227 7.79 -4.93 15.10
CA PRO A 227 8.68 -4.17 14.24
C PRO A 227 8.87 -2.78 14.84
N ASP A 228 10.10 -2.28 14.78
CA ASP A 228 10.57 -1.03 15.34
C ASP A 228 9.50 0.07 15.35
N ALA A 229 8.87 0.28 16.50
CA ALA A 229 8.14 1.48 16.76
C ALA A 229 9.17 2.61 16.77
N LEU A 230 8.96 3.68 16.01
CA LEU A 230 9.71 4.92 16.21
C LEU A 230 9.60 5.27 17.71
N PRO A 231 10.72 5.40 18.44
CA PRO A 231 10.68 5.68 19.87
C PRO A 231 9.94 6.99 20.10
N ASP A 232 9.06 7.03 21.07
CA ASP A 232 8.14 8.14 21.40
C ASP A 232 8.82 9.51 21.54
N ASN A 233 10.11 9.54 21.82
CA ASN A 233 10.90 10.77 21.95
C ASN A 233 11.45 11.31 20.61
N LYS A 234 11.30 10.58 19.49
CA LYS A 234 11.72 11.05 18.14
C LYS A 234 10.57 11.66 17.33
N GLU A 235 9.33 11.54 17.79
CA GLU A 235 8.16 12.12 17.12
C GLU A 235 8.28 13.63 16.96
N ASN A 236 8.84 14.30 17.97
CA ASN A 236 9.05 15.75 17.98
C ASN A 236 10.16 16.20 17.00
N ARG A 237 11.15 15.37 16.73
CA ARG A 237 12.24 15.68 15.79
C ARG A 237 11.78 15.47 14.34
N PHE A 238 11.08 14.39 14.08
CA PHE A 238 10.52 14.07 12.78
C PHE A 238 9.50 15.13 12.35
N THR A 239 8.54 15.47 13.21
CA THR A 239 7.53 16.51 12.95
C THR A 239 8.17 17.89 12.77
N LYS A 240 9.19 18.24 13.56
CA LYS A 240 9.92 19.50 13.41
C LYS A 240 10.74 19.59 12.13
N GLN A 241 11.43 18.52 11.75
CA GLN A 241 12.17 18.45 10.49
C GLN A 241 11.24 18.54 9.27
N PHE A 242 10.08 17.90 9.33
CA PHE A 242 9.06 18.02 8.30
C PHE A 242 8.52 19.44 8.19
N GLN A 243 8.17 20.08 9.31
CA GLN A 243 7.70 21.47 9.33
C GLN A 243 8.74 22.44 8.80
N GLN A 244 10.02 22.23 9.14
CA GLN A 244 11.13 23.04 8.64
C GLN A 244 11.34 22.84 7.13
N ALA A 245 11.27 21.58 6.64
CA ALA A 245 11.39 21.28 5.22
C ALA A 245 10.22 21.84 4.41
N ASP A 246 8.99 21.77 4.93
CA ASP A 246 7.82 22.36 4.27
C ASP A 246 7.90 23.88 4.24
N SER A 247 8.37 24.52 5.33
CA SER A 247 8.65 25.95 5.40
C SER A 247 9.75 26.38 4.41
N ALA A 248 10.85 25.64 4.32
CA ALA A 248 11.95 25.90 3.40
C ALA A 248 11.50 25.72 1.93
N PHE A 249 10.74 24.66 1.63
CA PHE A 249 10.19 24.41 0.30
C PHE A 249 9.21 25.51 -0.13
N ASN A 250 8.29 25.92 0.75
CA ASN A 250 7.36 27.00 0.48
C ASN A 250 8.06 28.35 0.28
N LYS A 251 9.20 28.57 0.96
CA LYS A 251 10.03 29.77 0.78
C LYS A 251 10.78 29.77 -0.56
N GLN A 252 11.21 28.60 -1.03
CA GLN A 252 12.01 28.45 -2.25
C GLN A 252 11.16 28.30 -3.51
N TYR A 253 9.98 27.65 -3.42
CA TYR A 253 9.13 27.31 -4.56
C TYR A 253 7.66 27.81 -4.43
N GLY A 254 7.29 28.41 -3.31
CA GLY A 254 5.93 28.81 -2.97
C GLY A 254 5.51 30.16 -3.54
N LYS A 255 5.20 30.23 -4.83
CA LYS A 255 4.31 31.24 -5.40
C LYS A 255 3.19 30.65 -6.24
N GLU A 256 2.73 29.44 -5.94
CA GLU A 256 1.48 28.93 -6.50
C GLU A 256 0.66 28.25 -5.41
N GLU A 257 -0.46 28.89 -5.10
CA GLU A 257 -1.67 28.48 -4.37
C GLU A 257 -1.49 27.57 -3.14
N GLY A 258 -1.53 28.22 -2.00
CA GLY A 258 -1.54 27.60 -0.69
C GLY A 258 -2.68 26.58 -0.53
N TYR A 259 -2.34 25.41 -0.03
CA TYR A 259 -3.22 24.34 0.46
C TYR A 259 -4.04 24.75 1.71
N GLY A 260 -4.41 26.02 1.82
CA GLY A 260 -5.00 26.66 3.01
C GLY A 260 -6.43 27.19 2.87
N LYS A 261 -7.16 26.83 1.81
CA LYS A 261 -8.58 27.21 1.71
C LYS A 261 -9.40 26.13 1.03
N LEU A 262 -9.76 25.11 1.76
CA LEU A 262 -10.97 24.32 1.59
C LEU A 262 -11.26 23.64 2.93
N LEU A 263 -11.78 24.43 3.86
CA LEU A 263 -12.65 24.00 4.93
C LEU A 263 -14.08 24.20 4.48
#